data_968119f1f6b7ef28727b8d30180fe50c
#
_entry.id   968119f1f6b7ef28727b8d30180fe50c
#
_cell.length_a   1.000
_cell.length_b   1.000
_cell.length_c   1.000
_cell.angle_alpha   90.00
_cell.angle_beta   90.00
_cell.angle_gamma   90.00
#
_symmetry.space_group_name_H-M   'P 1'
#
loop_
_entity.id
_entity.type
_entity.pdbx_description
1 polymer ?
#
loop_
_entity_poly.entity_id
_entity_poly.type
_entity_poly.pdbx_seq_one_letter_code
_entity_poly.pdbx_strand_id
1 'polypeptide(L)'
;SRRQRQMCIRDRLEKKLFDGGFEVEELYQVGHDIDKIVVGLVETCEPIPETHLHVCQVNAGEYGTMQICCGADNVQAGGKYPVALVGATVYATAKDHKTIEGVMTIKKGKLRGFESYGMLCSGTELGLTEDLYPGAGYNGLLEMPADAQPGADVKAITGLDDWMFDISLTANRPDCQSILGIAREVSAMLEKPLKMPSTDYTETEVKKDGFKVSVEAPDLCPRYSAHYVYDVKMGESPSWMKRRLALVGIGSISNIVDITNYVLKEIGQPMHAFDCSYLEGNEICVRRAHEGEKIVTLDEQEYTCLLYTSD
;
A
#
# COMPACT_ATOMS: atom_id res chain seq x y z
N SER A 1 -7.96 0.42 -29.12
CA SER A 1 -8.16 -0.60 -28.07
C SER A 1 -8.41 0.06 -26.71
N ARG A 2 -8.85 -0.71 -25.70
CA ARG A 2 -9.06 -0.21 -24.34
C ARG A 2 -7.75 0.35 -23.75
N ARG A 3 -6.60 -0.28 -24.01
CA ARG A 3 -5.25 0.18 -23.62
C ARG A 3 -4.91 1.56 -24.22
N GLN A 4 -5.18 1.79 -25.51
CA GLN A 4 -4.91 3.08 -26.16
C GLN A 4 -5.78 4.21 -25.60
N ARG A 5 -7.05 3.94 -25.25
CA ARG A 5 -7.90 4.95 -24.60
C ARG A 5 -7.45 5.31 -23.19
N GLN A 6 -6.94 4.34 -22.43
CA GLN A 6 -6.43 4.59 -21.09
C GLN A 6 -5.10 5.36 -21.13
N MET A 7 -4.20 5.08 -22.08
CA MET A 7 -2.96 5.83 -22.30
C MET A 7 -3.26 7.31 -22.63
N CYS A 8 -4.20 7.55 -23.56
CA CYS A 8 -4.63 8.92 -23.89
C CYS A 8 -5.26 9.71 -22.72
N ILE A 9 -5.87 9.01 -21.74
CA ILE A 9 -6.47 9.69 -20.58
C ILE A 9 -5.35 10.15 -19.62
N ARG A 10 -4.33 9.33 -19.42
CA ARG A 10 -3.20 9.64 -18.52
C ARG A 10 -2.34 10.77 -19.03
N ASP A 11 -1.89 10.68 -20.28
CA ASP A 11 -1.11 11.72 -20.94
C ASP A 11 -1.87 13.05 -20.95
N ARG A 12 -3.19 12.96 -21.10
CA ARG A 12 -4.06 14.13 -21.02
C ARG A 12 -4.15 14.70 -19.61
N LEU A 13 -4.17 13.84 -18.57
CA LEU A 13 -4.18 14.27 -17.18
C LEU A 13 -2.85 14.91 -16.80
N GLU A 14 -1.73 14.28 -17.13
CA GLU A 14 -0.38 14.81 -16.91
C GLU A 14 -0.23 16.20 -17.55
N LYS A 15 -0.61 16.32 -18.83
CA LYS A 15 -0.60 17.62 -19.51
C LYS A 15 -1.51 18.65 -18.82
N LYS A 16 -2.68 18.26 -18.35
CA LYS A 16 -3.61 19.16 -17.65
C LYS A 16 -3.07 19.60 -16.31
N LEU A 17 -2.41 18.72 -15.58
CA LEU A 17 -1.73 19.06 -14.34
C LEU A 17 -0.63 20.08 -14.61
N PHE A 18 0.20 19.83 -15.61
CA PHE A 18 1.27 20.77 -16.01
C PHE A 18 0.72 22.14 -16.44
N ASP A 19 -0.31 22.15 -17.31
CA ASP A 19 -1.00 23.38 -17.75
C ASP A 19 -1.65 24.13 -16.56
N GLY A 20 -2.01 23.42 -15.49
CA GLY A 20 -2.56 23.95 -14.25
C GLY A 20 -1.51 24.39 -13.23
N GLY A 21 -0.22 24.30 -13.57
CA GLY A 21 0.90 24.72 -12.71
C GLY A 21 1.36 23.65 -11.71
N PHE A 22 1.02 22.39 -11.94
CA PHE A 22 1.54 21.25 -11.15
C PHE A 22 2.65 20.55 -11.93
N GLU A 23 3.79 20.42 -11.32
CA GLU A 23 4.90 19.65 -11.87
C GLU A 23 4.71 18.17 -11.53
N VAL A 24 4.60 17.32 -12.54
CA VAL A 24 4.60 15.88 -12.39
C VAL A 24 6.04 15.41 -12.55
N GLU A 25 6.69 15.05 -11.46
CA GLU A 25 8.09 14.60 -11.46
C GLU A 25 8.22 13.23 -12.08
N GLU A 26 7.31 12.32 -11.70
CA GLU A 26 7.27 10.97 -12.25
C GLU A 26 5.83 10.51 -12.50
N LEU A 27 5.66 9.81 -13.60
CA LEU A 27 4.44 9.08 -13.96
C LEU A 27 4.82 7.65 -14.32
N TYR A 28 4.47 6.70 -13.47
CA TYR A 28 4.80 5.30 -13.69
C TYR A 28 3.64 4.36 -13.38
N GLN A 29 3.65 3.21 -14.02
CA GLN A 29 2.74 2.13 -13.72
C GLN A 29 3.33 1.27 -12.59
N VAL A 30 2.57 1.02 -11.54
CA VAL A 30 2.94 0.07 -10.51
C VAL A 30 3.17 -1.30 -11.15
N GLY A 31 4.30 -1.96 -10.85
CA GLY A 31 4.67 -3.23 -11.49
C GLY A 31 4.98 -3.12 -12.99
N HIS A 32 5.52 -2.00 -13.46
CA HIS A 32 5.91 -1.81 -14.87
C HIS A 32 7.03 -2.76 -15.32
N ASP A 33 7.90 -3.18 -14.39
CA ASP A 33 9.04 -4.05 -14.68
C ASP A 33 8.66 -5.52 -14.84
N ILE A 34 7.46 -5.90 -14.45
CA ILE A 34 6.98 -7.28 -14.55
C ILE A 34 5.95 -7.43 -15.66
N ASP A 35 5.96 -8.57 -16.36
CA ASP A 35 5.03 -8.85 -17.45
C ASP A 35 4.75 -10.36 -17.61
N LYS A 36 3.64 -10.70 -18.26
CA LYS A 36 3.20 -12.07 -18.59
C LYS A 36 3.12 -13.00 -17.39
N ILE A 37 2.49 -12.51 -16.32
CA ILE A 37 2.25 -13.28 -15.12
C ILE A 37 0.75 -13.56 -14.99
N VAL A 38 0.41 -14.83 -14.94
CA VAL A 38 -0.98 -15.28 -14.93
C VAL A 38 -1.25 -16.22 -13.77
N VAL A 39 -2.51 -16.39 -13.40
CA VAL A 39 -2.91 -17.36 -12.38
C VAL A 39 -2.75 -18.77 -12.93
N GLY A 40 -2.03 -19.63 -12.21
CA GLY A 40 -1.94 -21.07 -12.50
C GLY A 40 -2.58 -21.90 -11.38
N LEU A 41 -3.33 -22.90 -11.79
CA LEU A 41 -3.83 -23.95 -10.92
C LEU A 41 -2.88 -25.15 -10.97
N VAL A 42 -2.31 -25.53 -9.86
CA VAL A 42 -1.47 -26.75 -9.75
C VAL A 42 -2.39 -27.97 -9.76
N GLU A 43 -2.40 -28.71 -10.85
CA GLU A 43 -3.21 -29.94 -11.00
C GLU A 43 -2.55 -31.14 -10.29
N THR A 44 -1.23 -31.28 -10.46
CA THR A 44 -0.43 -32.31 -9.77
C THR A 44 0.86 -31.72 -9.23
N CYS A 45 1.35 -32.27 -8.12
CA CYS A 45 2.58 -31.84 -7.46
C CYS A 45 3.30 -33.08 -6.95
N GLU A 46 4.38 -33.51 -7.62
CA GLU A 46 5.12 -34.71 -7.31
C GLU A 46 6.53 -34.37 -6.80
N PRO A 47 6.96 -34.87 -5.64
CA PRO A 47 8.30 -34.60 -5.15
C PRO A 47 9.37 -35.27 -6.01
N ILE A 48 10.48 -34.55 -6.24
CA ILE A 48 11.68 -35.14 -6.88
C ILE A 48 12.51 -35.82 -5.78
N PRO A 49 12.78 -37.14 -5.88
CA PRO A 49 13.53 -37.85 -4.86
C PRO A 49 14.87 -37.18 -4.52
N GLU A 50 15.25 -37.23 -3.26
CA GLU A 50 16.50 -36.68 -2.73
C GLU A 50 16.68 -35.15 -2.92
N THR A 51 15.58 -34.41 -3.14
CA THR A 51 15.60 -32.94 -3.26
C THR A 51 14.39 -32.34 -2.53
N HIS A 52 14.41 -31.01 -2.33
CA HIS A 52 13.25 -30.22 -1.90
C HIS A 52 12.35 -29.78 -3.06
N LEU A 53 12.67 -30.21 -4.28
CA LEU A 53 11.95 -29.79 -5.49
C LEU A 53 10.74 -30.67 -5.77
N HIS A 54 9.73 -30.06 -6.39
CA HIS A 54 8.54 -30.72 -6.89
C HIS A 54 8.40 -30.49 -8.39
N VAL A 55 7.88 -31.47 -9.10
CA VAL A 55 7.42 -31.34 -10.49
C VAL A 55 5.93 -31.11 -10.46
N CYS A 56 5.48 -29.98 -10.95
CA CYS A 56 4.08 -29.57 -10.95
C CYS A 56 3.55 -29.53 -12.38
N GLN A 57 2.34 -30.04 -12.59
CA GLN A 57 1.55 -29.75 -13.78
C GLN A 57 0.63 -28.58 -13.45
N VAL A 58 0.80 -27.49 -14.16
CA VAL A 58 0.14 -26.20 -13.83
C VAL A 58 -0.72 -25.78 -15.02
N ASN A 59 -2.01 -25.71 -14.78
CA ASN A 59 -2.99 -25.22 -15.73
C ASN A 59 -3.05 -23.68 -15.66
N ALA A 60 -2.63 -23.03 -16.73
CA ALA A 60 -2.65 -21.57 -16.90
C ALA A 60 -3.74 -21.09 -17.86
N GLY A 61 -4.89 -21.76 -17.89
CA GLY A 61 -6.06 -21.37 -18.70
C GLY A 61 -5.77 -21.40 -20.21
N GLU A 62 -5.95 -20.29 -20.90
CA GLU A 62 -5.70 -20.18 -22.34
C GLU A 62 -4.24 -20.45 -22.76
N TYR A 63 -3.29 -20.38 -21.83
CA TYR A 63 -1.87 -20.69 -22.06
C TYR A 63 -1.57 -22.19 -21.96
N GLY A 64 -2.58 -23.01 -21.63
CA GLY A 64 -2.49 -24.46 -21.51
C GLY A 64 -1.89 -24.96 -20.21
N THR A 65 -1.72 -26.26 -20.11
CA THR A 65 -1.05 -26.92 -18.97
C THR A 65 0.44 -27.06 -19.24
N MET A 66 1.26 -26.69 -18.29
CA MET A 66 2.71 -26.71 -18.40
C MET A 66 3.38 -27.35 -17.19
N GLN A 67 4.51 -28.00 -17.44
CA GLN A 67 5.35 -28.53 -16.37
C GLN A 67 6.23 -27.43 -15.78
N ILE A 68 6.19 -27.26 -14.47
CA ILE A 68 7.03 -26.31 -13.72
C ILE A 68 7.68 -27.04 -12.55
N CYS A 69 8.99 -26.86 -12.38
CA CYS A 69 9.72 -27.34 -11.21
C CYS A 69 9.72 -26.23 -10.16
N CYS A 70 9.30 -26.55 -8.94
CA CYS A 70 9.18 -25.60 -7.85
C CYS A 70 9.85 -26.14 -6.57
N GLY A 71 10.55 -25.27 -5.84
CA GLY A 71 11.19 -25.58 -4.56
C GLY A 71 10.54 -24.95 -3.34
N ALA A 72 9.41 -24.32 -3.51
CA ALA A 72 8.70 -23.69 -2.39
C ALA A 72 7.97 -24.71 -1.52
N ASP A 73 8.03 -24.54 -0.20
CA ASP A 73 7.45 -25.49 0.76
C ASP A 73 5.91 -25.50 0.74
N ASN A 74 5.29 -24.41 0.29
CA ASN A 74 3.83 -24.27 0.25
C ASN A 74 3.20 -24.66 -1.10
N VAL A 75 3.98 -25.20 -2.06
CA VAL A 75 3.39 -25.68 -3.33
C VAL A 75 2.60 -26.96 -3.08
N GLN A 76 1.34 -27.00 -3.56
CA GLN A 76 0.48 -28.17 -3.41
C GLN A 76 -0.52 -28.31 -4.55
N ALA A 77 -0.97 -29.51 -4.80
CA ALA A 77 -2.05 -29.79 -5.76
C ALA A 77 -3.36 -29.10 -5.29
N GLY A 78 -4.07 -28.50 -6.22
CA GLY A 78 -5.27 -27.68 -5.95
C GLY A 78 -4.96 -26.22 -5.60
N GLY A 79 -3.71 -25.87 -5.27
CA GLY A 79 -3.27 -24.50 -5.01
C GLY A 79 -3.27 -23.64 -6.27
N LYS A 80 -3.56 -22.36 -6.11
CA LYS A 80 -3.48 -21.33 -7.16
C LYS A 80 -2.36 -20.36 -6.84
N TYR A 81 -1.46 -20.17 -7.79
CA TYR A 81 -0.26 -19.33 -7.62
C TYR A 81 0.00 -18.49 -8.87
N PRO A 82 0.74 -17.37 -8.75
CA PRO A 82 1.22 -16.64 -9.92
C PRO A 82 2.20 -17.50 -10.73
N VAL A 83 2.01 -17.55 -12.02
CA VAL A 83 2.88 -18.22 -12.99
C VAL A 83 3.50 -17.18 -13.90
N ALA A 84 4.80 -17.05 -13.82
CA ALA A 84 5.58 -16.34 -14.83
C ALA A 84 5.82 -17.27 -16.04
N LEU A 85 5.24 -16.90 -17.16
CA LEU A 85 5.36 -17.66 -18.42
C LEU A 85 6.77 -17.54 -18.99
N VAL A 86 7.15 -18.42 -19.92
CA VAL A 86 8.41 -18.27 -20.66
C VAL A 86 8.41 -16.94 -21.41
N GLY A 87 9.45 -16.12 -21.19
CA GLY A 87 9.56 -14.75 -21.70
C GLY A 87 8.89 -13.69 -20.81
N ALA A 88 8.36 -14.08 -19.65
CA ALA A 88 7.92 -13.16 -18.64
C ALA A 88 9.11 -12.45 -17.97
N THR A 89 8.86 -11.27 -17.42
CA THR A 89 9.80 -10.56 -16.55
C THR A 89 9.28 -10.53 -15.12
N VAL A 90 10.17 -10.77 -14.16
CA VAL A 90 9.90 -10.74 -12.73
C VAL A 90 11.09 -10.12 -12.02
N TYR A 91 10.93 -9.72 -10.76
CA TYR A 91 12.06 -9.30 -9.94
C TYR A 91 12.94 -10.49 -9.56
N ALA A 92 14.24 -10.31 -9.71
CA ALA A 92 15.24 -11.23 -9.19
C ALA A 92 15.45 -10.95 -7.71
N THR A 93 15.44 -11.99 -6.89
CA THR A 93 15.64 -11.87 -5.45
C THR A 93 17.00 -12.44 -5.04
N ALA A 94 17.61 -11.84 -4.00
CA ALA A 94 18.79 -12.39 -3.36
C ALA A 94 18.49 -13.74 -2.67
N LYS A 95 19.49 -14.39 -2.12
CA LYS A 95 19.36 -15.68 -1.41
C LYS A 95 18.42 -15.65 -0.19
N ASP A 96 18.14 -14.46 0.33
CA ASP A 96 17.21 -14.24 1.43
C ASP A 96 15.75 -14.27 0.99
N HIS A 97 15.48 -14.30 -0.31
CA HIS A 97 14.16 -14.22 -0.96
C HIS A 97 13.35 -12.96 -0.58
N LYS A 98 14.01 -11.91 -0.06
CA LYS A 98 13.39 -10.65 0.37
C LYS A 98 13.96 -9.43 -0.34
N THR A 99 15.26 -9.46 -0.62
CA THR A 99 15.95 -8.33 -1.26
C THR A 99 15.86 -8.46 -2.77
N ILE A 100 15.35 -7.42 -3.44
CA ILE A 100 15.29 -7.34 -4.91
C ILE A 100 16.67 -6.88 -5.41
N GLU A 101 17.27 -7.67 -6.32
CA GLU A 101 18.56 -7.37 -6.95
C GLU A 101 18.43 -6.82 -8.38
N GLY A 102 17.24 -6.85 -8.95
CA GLY A 102 16.95 -6.38 -10.30
C GLY A 102 15.80 -7.10 -10.95
N VAL A 103 15.78 -7.14 -12.28
CA VAL A 103 14.74 -7.79 -13.08
C VAL A 103 15.35 -8.95 -13.86
N MET A 104 14.66 -10.08 -13.91
CA MET A 104 15.07 -11.24 -14.71
C MET A 104 13.98 -11.68 -15.67
N THR A 105 14.42 -12.27 -16.79
CA THR A 105 13.50 -12.87 -17.78
C THR A 105 13.44 -14.38 -17.59
N ILE A 106 12.22 -14.91 -17.49
CA ILE A 106 11.98 -16.35 -17.33
C ILE A 106 12.24 -17.07 -18.65
N LYS A 107 13.07 -18.08 -18.55
CA LYS A 107 13.44 -18.94 -19.70
C LYS A 107 13.03 -20.39 -19.41
N LYS A 108 12.83 -21.17 -20.48
CA LYS A 108 12.75 -22.63 -20.34
C LYS A 108 14.02 -23.12 -19.65
N GLY A 109 13.85 -23.85 -18.57
CA GLY A 109 14.93 -24.39 -17.75
C GLY A 109 14.89 -25.91 -17.65
N LYS A 110 15.96 -26.48 -17.08
CA LYS A 110 16.03 -27.90 -16.71
C LYS A 110 16.61 -28.02 -15.32
N LEU A 111 15.84 -28.59 -14.40
CA LEU A 111 16.19 -28.76 -12.99
C LEU A 111 16.19 -30.25 -12.65
N ARG A 112 17.34 -30.78 -12.21
CA ARG A 112 17.50 -32.20 -11.85
C ARG A 112 16.97 -33.20 -12.86
N GLY A 113 17.08 -32.88 -14.18
CA GLY A 113 16.62 -33.75 -15.26
C GLY A 113 15.21 -33.45 -15.77
N PHE A 114 14.41 -32.70 -15.05
CA PHE A 114 13.05 -32.30 -15.44
C PHE A 114 13.03 -30.94 -16.14
N GLU A 115 12.27 -30.80 -17.20
CA GLU A 115 12.08 -29.53 -17.89
C GLU A 115 11.09 -28.65 -17.15
N SER A 116 11.35 -27.32 -17.09
CA SER A 116 10.47 -26.32 -16.50
C SER A 116 10.13 -25.25 -17.54
N TYR A 117 8.85 -25.04 -17.77
CA TYR A 117 8.30 -24.12 -18.79
C TYR A 117 7.69 -22.86 -18.16
N GLY A 118 8.31 -22.34 -17.13
CA GLY A 118 7.86 -21.16 -16.38
C GLY A 118 8.37 -21.22 -14.96
N MET A 119 7.86 -20.30 -14.13
CA MET A 119 8.17 -20.20 -12.72
C MET A 119 6.93 -19.86 -11.92
N LEU A 120 6.71 -20.53 -10.79
CA LEU A 120 5.76 -20.08 -9.77
C LEU A 120 6.42 -18.99 -8.95
N CYS A 121 5.68 -17.92 -8.63
CA CYS A 121 6.26 -16.71 -8.02
C CYS A 121 5.80 -16.48 -6.59
N SER A 122 6.73 -15.94 -5.80
CA SER A 122 6.48 -15.33 -4.50
C SER A 122 5.95 -13.89 -4.65
N GLY A 123 5.50 -13.28 -3.54
CA GLY A 123 5.13 -11.87 -3.52
C GLY A 123 6.31 -10.95 -3.87
N THR A 124 7.50 -11.25 -3.34
CA THR A 124 8.72 -10.45 -3.60
C THR A 124 9.12 -10.44 -5.07
N GLU A 125 8.99 -11.57 -5.77
CA GLU A 125 9.29 -11.67 -7.21
C GLU A 125 8.30 -10.86 -8.07
N LEU A 126 7.15 -10.50 -7.50
CA LEU A 126 6.18 -9.59 -8.10
C LEU A 126 6.35 -8.12 -7.65
N GLY A 127 7.30 -7.85 -6.74
CA GLY A 127 7.47 -6.52 -6.15
C GLY A 127 6.37 -6.15 -5.15
N LEU A 128 5.69 -7.15 -4.59
CA LEU A 128 4.64 -6.95 -3.60
C LEU A 128 5.21 -7.05 -2.18
N THR A 129 4.68 -6.22 -1.30
CA THR A 129 4.86 -6.31 0.16
C THR A 129 3.54 -6.73 0.80
N GLU A 130 3.59 -7.13 2.08
CA GLU A 130 2.39 -7.48 2.84
C GLU A 130 1.35 -6.35 2.88
N ASP A 131 1.81 -5.09 2.88
CA ASP A 131 0.93 -3.92 2.87
C ASP A 131 0.27 -3.69 1.51
N LEU A 132 0.92 -4.07 0.42
CA LEU A 132 0.37 -3.96 -0.92
C LEU A 132 -0.63 -5.08 -1.23
N TYR A 133 -0.32 -6.29 -0.79
CA TYR A 133 -1.19 -7.44 -1.02
C TYR A 133 -1.04 -8.48 0.10
N PRO A 134 -2.14 -8.94 0.72
CA PRO A 134 -2.08 -9.91 1.82
C PRO A 134 -1.39 -11.21 1.42
N GLY A 135 -0.50 -11.69 2.29
CA GLY A 135 0.29 -12.89 2.07
C GLY A 135 1.55 -12.70 1.21
N ALA A 136 1.78 -11.49 0.68
CA ALA A 136 2.96 -11.21 -0.14
C ALA A 136 4.26 -11.19 0.66
N GLY A 137 4.19 -10.95 1.96
CA GLY A 137 5.34 -11.01 2.88
C GLY A 137 5.76 -12.43 3.27
N TYR A 138 4.98 -13.45 2.90
CA TYR A 138 5.29 -14.84 3.21
C TYR A 138 6.52 -15.33 2.40
N ASN A 139 7.41 -16.06 3.07
CA ASN A 139 8.57 -16.66 2.41
C ASN A 139 8.18 -17.96 1.70
N GLY A 140 7.58 -17.84 0.53
CA GLY A 140 7.08 -18.93 -0.29
C GLY A 140 6.29 -18.38 -1.47
N LEU A 141 5.49 -19.21 -2.11
CA LEU A 141 4.63 -18.78 -3.21
C LEU A 141 3.50 -17.89 -2.71
N LEU A 142 3.17 -16.87 -3.48
CA LEU A 142 1.98 -16.06 -3.22
C LEU A 142 0.72 -16.87 -3.54
N GLU A 143 -0.16 -17.02 -2.56
CA GLU A 143 -1.45 -17.69 -2.80
C GLU A 143 -2.44 -16.74 -3.46
N MET A 144 -3.05 -17.20 -4.54
CA MET A 144 -4.08 -16.44 -5.24
C MET A 144 -5.47 -16.75 -4.68
N PRO A 145 -6.44 -15.83 -4.79
CA PRO A 145 -7.81 -16.07 -4.34
C PRO A 145 -8.41 -17.35 -4.93
N ALA A 146 -9.21 -18.05 -4.12
CA ALA A 146 -9.81 -19.33 -4.51
C ALA A 146 -10.71 -19.21 -5.76
N ASP A 147 -11.35 -18.05 -5.97
CA ASP A 147 -12.19 -17.74 -7.12
C ASP A 147 -11.42 -17.23 -8.35
N ALA A 148 -10.11 -16.96 -8.21
CA ALA A 148 -9.27 -16.53 -9.33
C ALA A 148 -9.25 -17.60 -10.43
N GLN A 149 -9.50 -17.18 -11.67
CA GLN A 149 -9.54 -18.10 -12.81
C GLN A 149 -8.14 -18.37 -13.36
N PRO A 150 -7.79 -19.64 -13.68
CA PRO A 150 -6.53 -19.93 -14.37
C PRO A 150 -6.40 -19.13 -15.66
N GLY A 151 -5.22 -18.55 -15.91
CA GLY A 151 -4.95 -17.67 -17.03
C GLY A 151 -5.31 -16.20 -16.81
N ALA A 152 -5.98 -15.84 -15.70
CA ALA A 152 -6.26 -14.45 -15.37
C ALA A 152 -4.97 -13.66 -15.10
N ASP A 153 -4.95 -12.39 -15.47
CA ASP A 153 -3.81 -11.49 -15.23
C ASP A 153 -3.63 -11.23 -13.73
N VAL A 154 -2.49 -11.63 -13.19
CA VAL A 154 -2.13 -11.45 -11.79
C VAL A 154 -2.05 -9.97 -11.42
N LYS A 155 -1.56 -9.11 -12.32
CA LYS A 155 -1.45 -7.66 -12.06
C LYS A 155 -2.80 -7.03 -11.77
N ALA A 156 -3.84 -7.43 -12.49
CA ALA A 156 -5.19 -6.93 -12.27
C ALA A 156 -5.78 -7.38 -10.91
N ILE A 157 -5.45 -8.60 -10.46
CA ILE A 157 -5.91 -9.14 -9.17
C ILE A 157 -5.17 -8.49 -8.00
N THR A 158 -3.84 -8.34 -8.14
CA THR A 158 -2.98 -7.79 -7.08
C THR A 158 -2.91 -6.26 -7.10
N GLY A 159 -3.47 -5.64 -8.16
CA GLY A 159 -3.48 -4.20 -8.36
C GLY A 159 -2.14 -3.61 -8.80
N LEU A 160 -1.27 -4.41 -9.38
CA LEU A 160 -0.02 -3.97 -10.00
C LEU A 160 -0.24 -3.34 -11.39
N ASP A 161 -1.48 -3.09 -11.79
CA ASP A 161 -1.86 -2.36 -13.01
C ASP A 161 -2.25 -0.90 -12.75
N ASP A 162 -2.09 -0.42 -11.52
CA ASP A 162 -2.38 0.95 -11.10
C ASP A 162 -1.31 1.95 -11.57
N TRP A 163 -1.59 3.24 -11.45
CA TRP A 163 -0.69 4.31 -11.88
C TRP A 163 -0.43 5.30 -10.75
N MET A 164 0.83 5.70 -10.64
CA MET A 164 1.29 6.68 -9.68
C MET A 164 1.68 7.97 -10.42
N PHE A 165 1.21 9.08 -9.87
CA PHE A 165 1.64 10.43 -10.22
C PHE A 165 2.42 10.99 -9.02
N ASP A 166 3.69 11.24 -9.20
CA ASP A 166 4.48 12.01 -8.24
C ASP A 166 4.39 13.49 -8.61
N ILE A 167 3.78 14.26 -7.73
CA ILE A 167 3.44 15.66 -7.99
C ILE A 167 4.21 16.56 -7.02
N SER A 168 5.11 17.38 -7.55
CA SER A 168 5.79 18.41 -6.80
C SER A 168 4.84 19.59 -6.55
N LEU A 169 4.73 20.00 -5.29
CA LEU A 169 3.86 21.08 -4.88
C LEU A 169 4.65 22.30 -4.44
N THR A 170 4.32 23.43 -5.00
CA THR A 170 4.91 24.72 -4.60
C THR A 170 4.39 25.19 -3.25
N ALA A 171 5.17 25.98 -2.53
CA ALA A 171 4.84 26.44 -1.17
C ALA A 171 3.53 27.25 -1.07
N ASN A 172 3.07 27.84 -2.18
CA ASN A 172 1.81 28.60 -2.25
C ASN A 172 0.56 27.73 -2.48
N ARG A 173 0.74 26.39 -2.61
CA ARG A 173 -0.36 25.43 -2.83
C ARG A 173 -0.46 24.38 -1.72
N PRO A 174 -0.50 24.79 -0.43
CA PRO A 174 -0.65 23.86 0.68
C PRO A 174 -2.01 23.13 0.66
N ASP A 175 -3.02 23.69 0.02
CA ASP A 175 -4.33 23.11 -0.22
C ASP A 175 -4.27 21.80 -1.02
N CYS A 176 -3.21 21.60 -1.80
CA CYS A 176 -3.00 20.42 -2.64
C CYS A 176 -2.17 19.32 -1.96
N GLN A 177 -1.73 19.50 -0.70
CA GLN A 177 -1.01 18.47 0.06
C GLN A 177 -1.91 17.32 0.55
N SER A 178 -3.00 17.06 -0.16
CA SER A 178 -3.91 15.94 0.10
C SER A 178 -4.52 15.42 -1.18
N ILE A 179 -4.95 14.17 -1.15
CA ILE A 179 -5.64 13.55 -2.30
C ILE A 179 -6.88 14.34 -2.69
N LEU A 180 -7.66 14.81 -1.71
CA LEU A 180 -8.85 15.61 -1.96
C LEU A 180 -8.51 16.98 -2.56
N GLY A 181 -7.40 17.61 -2.13
CA GLY A 181 -6.91 18.86 -2.70
C GLY A 181 -6.60 18.72 -4.19
N ILE A 182 -5.79 17.73 -4.54
CA ILE A 182 -5.48 17.40 -5.95
C ILE A 182 -6.76 17.02 -6.72
N ALA A 183 -7.67 16.25 -6.11
CA ALA A 183 -8.92 15.86 -6.77
C ALA A 183 -9.81 17.06 -7.11
N ARG A 184 -9.81 18.12 -6.30
CA ARG A 184 -10.53 19.39 -6.61
C ARG A 184 -9.94 20.06 -7.85
N GLU A 185 -8.62 20.15 -7.93
CA GLU A 185 -7.94 20.72 -9.10
C GLU A 185 -8.20 19.91 -10.36
N VAL A 186 -8.05 18.58 -10.28
CA VAL A 186 -8.34 17.68 -11.40
C VAL A 186 -9.81 17.78 -11.84
N SER A 187 -10.73 17.91 -10.89
CA SER A 187 -12.17 18.12 -11.15
C SER A 187 -12.39 19.41 -11.98
N ALA A 188 -11.75 20.50 -11.59
CA ALA A 188 -11.84 21.78 -12.29
C ALA A 188 -11.19 21.71 -13.69
N MET A 189 -9.96 21.14 -13.79
CA MET A 189 -9.24 21.03 -15.06
C MET A 189 -9.93 20.14 -16.10
N LEU A 190 -10.63 19.10 -15.63
CA LEU A 190 -11.34 18.15 -16.49
C LEU A 190 -12.81 18.48 -16.66
N GLU A 191 -13.31 19.52 -16.00
CA GLU A 191 -14.74 19.91 -15.97
C GLU A 191 -15.64 18.72 -15.58
N LYS A 192 -15.19 17.95 -14.55
CA LYS A 192 -15.92 16.77 -14.06
C LYS A 192 -16.33 16.97 -12.61
N PRO A 193 -17.49 16.48 -12.18
CA PRO A 193 -17.91 16.61 -10.80
C PRO A 193 -17.00 15.83 -9.86
N LEU A 194 -16.61 16.47 -8.77
CA LEU A 194 -15.90 15.82 -7.67
C LEU A 194 -16.87 14.94 -6.88
N LYS A 195 -16.44 13.70 -6.61
CA LYS A 195 -17.14 12.81 -5.68
C LYS A 195 -16.49 12.95 -4.31
N MET A 196 -17.19 13.56 -3.37
CA MET A 196 -16.73 13.64 -1.98
C MET A 196 -16.85 12.28 -1.30
N PRO A 197 -15.89 11.91 -0.43
CA PRO A 197 -16.07 10.76 0.45
C PRO A 197 -17.30 10.95 1.34
N SER A 198 -18.04 9.87 1.65
CA SER A 198 -19.13 9.96 2.62
C SER A 198 -18.54 10.19 4.01
N THR A 199 -19.20 11.08 4.74
CA THR A 199 -18.93 11.37 6.15
C THR A 199 -20.06 10.86 7.05
N ASP A 200 -20.95 10.04 6.52
CA ASP A 200 -22.07 9.49 7.27
C ASP A 200 -21.57 8.45 8.28
N TYR A 201 -21.89 8.66 9.53
CA TYR A 201 -21.62 7.71 10.61
C TYR A 201 -22.73 7.79 11.66
N THR A 202 -22.86 6.75 12.46
CA THR A 202 -23.81 6.73 13.56
C THR A 202 -23.09 7.15 14.85
N GLU A 203 -23.45 8.31 15.38
CA GLU A 203 -23.01 8.70 16.71
C GLU A 203 -23.78 7.92 17.78
N THR A 204 -23.05 7.51 18.80
CA THR A 204 -23.65 6.95 20.01
C THR A 204 -23.45 7.94 21.14
N GLU A 205 -24.54 8.30 21.82
CA GLU A 205 -24.48 9.20 22.98
C GLU A 205 -23.85 8.48 24.18
N VAL A 206 -22.52 8.43 24.20
CA VAL A 206 -21.79 8.04 25.40
C VAL A 206 -21.05 9.25 25.91
N LYS A 207 -21.48 9.77 27.05
CA LYS A 207 -20.75 10.81 27.77
C LYS A 207 -19.70 10.14 28.66
N LYS A 208 -18.43 10.39 28.37
CA LYS A 208 -17.37 10.09 29.34
C LYS A 208 -17.30 11.28 30.31
N ASP A 209 -17.79 11.07 31.51
CA ASP A 209 -17.66 12.07 32.58
C ASP A 209 -16.17 12.32 32.92
N GLY A 210 -15.80 13.58 33.05
CA GLY A 210 -14.48 13.98 33.52
C GLY A 210 -13.38 14.14 32.46
N PHE A 211 -13.65 13.89 31.15
CA PHE A 211 -12.67 14.22 30.10
C PHE A 211 -12.76 15.71 29.73
N LYS A 212 -11.59 16.38 29.67
CA LYS A 212 -11.49 17.79 29.34
C LYS A 212 -10.53 18.05 28.18
N VAL A 213 -10.79 19.11 27.45
CA VAL A 213 -9.86 19.76 26.54
C VAL A 213 -9.78 21.21 26.89
N SER A 214 -8.59 21.72 27.19
CA SER A 214 -8.33 23.14 27.47
C SER A 214 -7.27 23.68 26.51
N VAL A 215 -7.39 24.97 26.16
CA VAL A 215 -6.44 25.68 25.33
C VAL A 215 -5.98 26.90 26.06
N GLU A 216 -4.74 26.89 26.57
CA GLU A 216 -4.09 28.00 27.30
C GLU A 216 -3.30 28.93 26.36
N ALA A 217 -3.06 28.51 25.12
CA ALA A 217 -2.36 29.28 24.09
C ALA A 217 -3.26 29.52 22.86
N PRO A 218 -4.37 30.27 22.97
CA PRO A 218 -5.34 30.46 21.89
C PRO A 218 -4.81 31.28 20.72
N ASP A 219 -3.73 32.02 20.90
CA ASP A 219 -3.02 32.76 19.86
C ASP A 219 -2.24 31.81 18.89
N LEU A 220 -1.74 30.67 19.40
CA LEU A 220 -1.06 29.64 18.61
C LEU A 220 -2.01 28.53 18.17
N CYS A 221 -2.98 28.17 19.00
CA CYS A 221 -3.97 27.15 18.73
C CYS A 221 -5.37 27.71 19.01
N PRO A 222 -6.01 28.38 18.03
CA PRO A 222 -7.30 29.02 18.24
C PRO A 222 -8.43 28.01 18.47
N ARG A 223 -8.24 26.76 18.07
CA ARG A 223 -9.22 25.68 18.24
C ARG A 223 -8.54 24.31 18.31
N TYR A 224 -8.90 23.54 19.32
CA TYR A 224 -8.56 22.13 19.44
C TYR A 224 -9.84 21.33 19.69
N SER A 225 -10.07 20.26 18.95
CA SER A 225 -11.24 19.40 19.10
C SER A 225 -10.81 17.96 19.30
N ALA A 226 -11.54 17.25 20.14
CA ALA A 226 -11.31 15.84 20.40
C ALA A 226 -12.63 15.06 20.37
N HIS A 227 -12.58 13.82 19.93
CA HIS A 227 -13.65 12.86 20.02
C HIS A 227 -13.24 11.70 20.92
N TYR A 228 -14.13 11.29 21.78
CA TYR A 228 -13.94 10.09 22.58
C TYR A 228 -14.52 8.89 21.84
N VAL A 229 -13.68 7.89 21.61
CA VAL A 229 -14.05 6.64 20.98
C VAL A 229 -13.87 5.52 22.00
N TYR A 230 -14.83 4.65 22.16
CA TYR A 230 -14.82 3.56 23.14
C TYR A 230 -14.91 2.20 22.45
N ASP A 231 -14.64 1.13 23.20
CA ASP A 231 -14.62 -0.25 22.72
C ASP A 231 -13.71 -0.45 21.50
N VAL A 232 -12.63 0.29 21.44
CA VAL A 232 -11.63 0.18 20.37
C VAL A 232 -10.92 -1.15 20.48
N LYS A 233 -10.94 -1.91 19.39
CA LYS A 233 -10.15 -3.15 19.26
C LYS A 233 -8.93 -2.85 18.39
N MET A 234 -7.76 -2.88 19.02
CA MET A 234 -6.50 -2.78 18.30
C MET A 234 -6.31 -4.00 17.42
N GLY A 235 -5.84 -3.79 16.20
CA GLY A 235 -5.63 -4.85 15.23
C GLY A 235 -5.05 -4.33 13.92
N GLU A 236 -5.04 -5.20 12.93
CA GLU A 236 -4.61 -4.84 11.60
C GLU A 236 -5.66 -4.01 10.85
N SER A 237 -5.17 -3.13 9.99
CA SER A 237 -6.02 -2.36 9.09
C SER A 237 -6.57 -3.23 7.94
N PRO A 238 -7.73 -2.88 7.38
CA PRO A 238 -8.24 -3.54 6.18
C PRO A 238 -7.24 -3.45 5.01
N SER A 239 -7.14 -4.49 4.20
CA SER A 239 -6.17 -4.58 3.10
C SER A 239 -6.25 -3.39 2.12
N TRP A 240 -7.45 -2.86 1.84
CA TRP A 240 -7.61 -1.69 0.99
C TRP A 240 -6.96 -0.43 1.55
N MET A 241 -6.95 -0.26 2.89
CA MET A 241 -6.32 0.89 3.58
C MET A 241 -4.81 0.73 3.59
N LYS A 242 -4.30 -0.44 3.99
CA LYS A 242 -2.88 -0.78 3.95
C LYS A 242 -2.30 -0.49 2.57
N ARG A 243 -2.95 -1.00 1.52
CA ARG A 243 -2.51 -0.78 0.14
C ARG A 243 -2.47 0.70 -0.25
N ARG A 244 -3.50 1.48 0.06
CA ARG A 244 -3.52 2.91 -0.27
C ARG A 244 -2.42 3.69 0.45
N LEU A 245 -2.16 3.35 1.71
CA LEU A 245 -1.07 3.94 2.48
C LEU A 245 0.29 3.55 1.91
N ALA A 246 0.50 2.27 1.60
CA ALA A 246 1.74 1.78 0.99
C ALA A 246 2.04 2.47 -0.34
N LEU A 247 1.04 2.70 -1.18
CA LEU A 247 1.19 3.41 -2.46
C LEU A 247 1.63 4.88 -2.28
N VAL A 248 1.37 5.51 -1.14
CA VAL A 248 1.86 6.86 -0.81
C VAL A 248 3.06 6.85 0.14
N GLY A 249 3.75 5.70 0.25
CA GLY A 249 4.99 5.54 0.99
C GLY A 249 4.83 5.40 2.51
N ILE A 250 3.64 5.04 3.01
CA ILE A 250 3.37 4.84 4.44
C ILE A 250 3.12 3.36 4.70
N GLY A 251 4.02 2.72 5.48
CA GLY A 251 3.80 1.35 5.98
C GLY A 251 2.68 1.29 7.04
N SER A 252 1.92 0.21 7.04
CA SER A 252 0.88 -0.04 8.03
C SER A 252 1.50 -0.38 9.39
N ILE A 253 0.92 0.16 10.46
CA ILE A 253 1.36 -0.09 11.85
C ILE A 253 0.23 -0.74 12.65
N SER A 254 -0.92 -0.11 12.71
CA SER A 254 -2.12 -0.58 13.39
C SER A 254 -3.34 0.17 12.86
N ASN A 255 -4.52 -0.39 13.04
CA ASN A 255 -5.76 0.22 12.54
C ASN A 255 -5.96 1.68 13.01
N ILE A 256 -5.57 2.02 14.23
CA ILE A 256 -5.72 3.39 14.75
C ILE A 256 -4.71 4.34 14.11
N VAL A 257 -3.44 3.96 14.05
CA VAL A 257 -2.39 4.77 13.43
C VAL A 257 -2.66 4.94 11.94
N ASP A 258 -3.06 3.88 11.27
CA ASP A 258 -3.35 3.89 9.84
C ASP A 258 -4.56 4.77 9.50
N ILE A 259 -5.60 4.80 10.35
CA ILE A 259 -6.74 5.72 10.19
C ILE A 259 -6.25 7.17 10.26
N THR A 260 -5.41 7.53 11.23
CA THR A 260 -4.89 8.90 11.34
C THR A 260 -4.04 9.29 10.12
N ASN A 261 -3.19 8.38 9.65
CA ASN A 261 -2.38 8.57 8.45
C ASN A 261 -3.24 8.66 7.18
N TYR A 262 -4.29 7.83 7.09
CA TYR A 262 -5.21 7.85 5.97
C TYR A 262 -5.95 9.18 5.87
N VAL A 263 -6.50 9.68 6.99
CA VAL A 263 -7.19 10.98 7.04
C VAL A 263 -6.22 12.11 6.69
N LEU A 264 -4.99 12.08 7.21
CA LEU A 264 -3.95 13.05 6.85
C LEU A 264 -3.71 13.09 5.33
N LYS A 265 -3.55 11.93 4.69
CA LYS A 265 -3.31 11.86 3.23
C LYS A 265 -4.55 12.18 2.41
N GLU A 266 -5.73 11.76 2.86
CA GLU A 266 -6.98 11.98 2.11
C GLU A 266 -7.40 13.46 2.11
N ILE A 267 -7.40 14.11 3.28
CA ILE A 267 -7.96 15.47 3.43
C ILE A 267 -6.96 16.52 3.94
N GLY A 268 -5.75 16.13 4.31
CA GLY A 268 -4.71 17.05 4.80
C GLY A 268 -4.86 17.42 6.27
N GLN A 269 -5.68 16.71 7.06
CA GLN A 269 -5.90 17.01 8.46
C GLN A 269 -5.06 16.09 9.36
N PRO A 270 -4.03 16.61 10.05
CA PRO A 270 -3.29 15.85 11.05
C PRO A 270 -4.19 15.45 12.23
N MET A 271 -4.01 14.23 12.71
CA MET A 271 -4.73 13.69 13.85
C MET A 271 -3.76 12.98 14.80
N HIS A 272 -4.10 12.98 16.09
CA HIS A 272 -3.43 12.15 17.10
C HIS A 272 -4.46 11.30 17.82
N ALA A 273 -4.11 10.07 18.13
CA ALA A 273 -4.89 9.17 18.95
C ALA A 273 -4.17 8.97 20.29
N PHE A 274 -4.90 9.16 21.39
CA PHE A 274 -4.38 8.99 22.74
C PHE A 274 -5.20 7.91 23.45
N ASP A 275 -4.52 6.98 24.11
CA ASP A 275 -5.18 6.10 25.07
C ASP A 275 -5.53 6.89 26.32
N CYS A 276 -6.83 6.99 26.61
CA CYS A 276 -7.31 7.75 27.75
C CYS A 276 -6.80 7.25 29.11
N SER A 277 -6.36 6.00 29.20
CA SER A 277 -5.80 5.45 30.44
C SER A 277 -4.44 6.05 30.81
N TYR A 278 -3.73 6.60 29.82
CA TYR A 278 -2.44 7.27 30.02
C TYR A 278 -2.55 8.81 30.15
N LEU A 279 -3.75 9.37 30.01
CA LEU A 279 -3.93 10.82 30.16
C LEU A 279 -4.03 11.21 31.62
N GLU A 280 -3.06 11.97 32.12
CA GLU A 280 -3.07 12.50 33.45
C GLU A 280 -4.25 13.46 33.65
N GLY A 281 -5.02 13.29 34.73
CA GLY A 281 -6.20 14.11 35.02
C GLY A 281 -7.36 13.97 34.00
N ASN A 282 -7.32 13.03 33.07
CA ASN A 282 -8.27 12.93 31.97
C ASN A 282 -8.37 14.21 31.12
N GLU A 283 -7.28 14.92 30.94
CA GLU A 283 -7.26 16.21 30.27
C GLU A 283 -6.21 16.25 29.16
N ILE A 284 -6.56 16.88 28.03
CA ILE A 284 -5.62 17.37 27.03
C ILE A 284 -5.54 18.89 27.20
N CYS A 285 -4.37 19.39 27.62
CA CYS A 285 -4.11 20.80 27.75
C CYS A 285 -3.15 21.30 26.68
N VAL A 286 -3.64 22.14 25.78
CA VAL A 286 -2.83 22.79 24.74
C VAL A 286 -2.24 24.08 25.31
N ARG A 287 -0.95 24.06 25.60
CA ARG A 287 -0.22 25.13 26.23
C ARG A 287 1.16 25.33 25.60
N ARG A 288 1.79 26.43 25.95
CA ARG A 288 3.22 26.59 25.70
C ARG A 288 4.03 25.73 26.66
N ALA A 289 5.19 25.29 26.19
CA ALA A 289 6.15 24.59 27.03
C ALA A 289 6.65 25.51 28.17
N HIS A 290 7.01 24.93 29.30
CA HIS A 290 7.74 25.63 30.35
C HIS A 290 9.24 25.71 30.02
N GLU A 291 9.93 26.67 30.58
CA GLU A 291 11.38 26.81 30.36
C GLU A 291 12.12 25.55 30.83
N GLY A 292 12.94 25.00 29.93
CA GLY A 292 13.71 23.80 30.19
C GLY A 292 12.92 22.47 30.13
N GLU A 293 11.63 22.53 29.78
CA GLU A 293 10.82 21.33 29.59
C GLU A 293 11.37 20.50 28.43
N LYS A 294 11.38 19.18 28.58
CA LYS A 294 11.86 18.24 27.57
C LYS A 294 10.71 17.41 27.04
N ILE A 295 10.78 17.09 25.78
CA ILE A 295 9.88 16.16 25.13
C ILE A 295 10.67 15.11 24.37
N VAL A 296 10.25 13.85 24.48
CA VAL A 296 10.74 12.77 23.65
C VAL A 296 9.69 12.51 22.54
N THR A 297 10.10 12.65 21.31
CA THR A 297 9.24 12.45 20.14
C THR A 297 9.15 10.99 19.74
N LEU A 298 8.23 10.65 18.80
CA LEU A 298 7.99 9.26 18.36
C LEU A 298 9.20 8.60 17.68
N ASP A 299 10.18 9.39 17.24
CA ASP A 299 11.47 8.94 16.71
C ASP A 299 12.54 8.76 17.80
N GLU A 300 12.12 8.74 19.08
CA GLU A 300 12.98 8.60 20.26
C GLU A 300 14.02 9.72 20.44
N GLN A 301 13.84 10.86 19.74
CA GLN A 301 14.72 12.03 19.93
C GLN A 301 14.21 12.89 21.09
N GLU A 302 15.14 13.29 21.96
CA GLU A 302 14.87 14.22 23.05
C GLU A 302 15.08 15.67 22.59
N TYR A 303 14.07 16.51 22.72
CA TYR A 303 14.16 17.94 22.46
C TYR A 303 13.93 18.73 23.72
N THR A 304 14.76 19.76 23.93
CA THR A 304 14.50 20.76 24.96
C THR A 304 13.63 21.85 24.37
N CYS A 305 12.46 22.07 24.98
CA CYS A 305 11.54 23.06 24.50
C CYS A 305 12.11 24.49 24.72
N LEU A 306 12.13 25.26 23.64
CA LEU A 306 12.52 26.66 23.67
C LEU A 306 11.28 27.53 23.73
N LEU A 307 11.31 28.60 24.53
CA LEU A 307 10.23 29.59 24.62
C LEU A 307 10.11 30.43 23.33
N TYR A 308 11.13 30.40 22.48
CA TYR A 308 11.19 31.11 21.23
C TYR A 308 11.42 30.13 20.10
N THR A 309 10.55 30.16 19.07
CA THR A 309 10.88 29.64 17.77
C THR A 309 11.96 30.55 17.17
N SER A 310 13.13 30.00 16.85
CA SER A 310 14.06 30.71 15.98
C SER A 310 13.39 30.90 14.62
N ASP A 311 13.49 32.11 14.10
CA ASP A 311 13.07 32.46 12.75
C ASP A 311 13.72 31.57 11.68
#